data_d3116728ef5820b30601d0125d6e9ee3
#
_entry.id   d3116728ef5820b30601d0125d6e9ee3
#
_cell.length_a   1.000
_cell.length_b   1.000
_cell.length_c   1.000
_cell.angle_alpha   90.00
_cell.angle_beta   90.00
_cell.angle_gamma   90.00
#
_symmetry.space_group_name_H-M   'P 1'
#
loop_
_entity.id
_entity.type
_entity.pdbx_description
1 polymer ?
#
loop_
_entity_poly.entity_id
_entity_poly.type
_entity_poly.pdbx_seq_one_letter_code
_entity_poly.pdbx_strand_id
1 'polypeptide(L)'
;MLTGCHAWPKEFAEKYRKEGCWLGETFGGMLRERAALYGGRIAVTCGGRNWSYKELDERADRLAAGFRKLGIKQLDRVVVQLPNIAEFFEVCFALFRLGALPVFALPSHRSSEITYFCEFAEAAAYIIPDTYSGFDYRGLARQVQDKLPTLQHVVVVGEAEEFIALGDLHADPVNLPEVSSAEVAFLQLSGGSTGLSKLIPRTHDDYIYSLRISAEVCHLDENSVYLAALPMAHNYPLSSPGVLGTLYAGGRVVLAPTPSPDDSFPLIERERVTITALVPPLAMVWMDAVSTRQDDLSSLQMLQVGGAKFSAEAARRVKTTFDCTLQQVFGMAEGLVNYTRLDDPEELIVNTQGRPMSPFDEVRVLDDDDREVEQGQTGHLLTRGPYTIRGYYKADEHNAKSFTPDGFYRTGDLVSLTESGYVVVEGRAKDQINRGGDKVAAEEVENHLLAHPHVHDAAMVSMPDEFLGERSCVFVIPRGNPPKAGELKAFLRERGLAAYKIPDRVEFIDSFPQTGVGKVSKKALRETIAQKLSVSKAPAGK
;
A
#
# COMPACT_ATOMS: atom_id res chain seq x y z
N MET A 1 -5.28 -0.55 24.25
CA MET A 1 -4.47 -0.01 23.12
C MET A 1 -3.08 -0.63 23.19
N LEU A 2 -2.59 -1.12 22.06
CA LEU A 2 -1.23 -1.68 21.93
C LEU A 2 -0.18 -0.69 22.45
N THR A 3 0.74 -1.14 23.29
CA THR A 3 1.84 -0.31 23.79
C THR A 3 2.72 0.18 22.63
N GLY A 4 3.04 1.46 22.60
CA GLY A 4 3.76 2.09 21.49
C GLY A 4 2.87 2.68 20.40
N CYS A 5 1.54 2.57 20.53
CA CYS A 5 0.58 3.29 19.70
C CYS A 5 -0.02 4.47 20.44
N HIS A 6 -0.44 5.50 19.71
CA HIS A 6 -1.11 6.68 20.23
C HIS A 6 -2.63 6.50 20.18
N ALA A 7 -3.26 6.59 21.34
CA ALA A 7 -4.72 6.56 21.42
C ALA A 7 -5.33 7.83 20.83
N TRP A 8 -6.53 7.72 20.29
CA TRP A 8 -7.31 8.88 19.90
C TRP A 8 -7.65 9.74 21.14
N PRO A 9 -7.46 11.06 21.07
CA PRO A 9 -7.92 11.94 22.13
C PRO A 9 -9.42 11.76 22.38
N LYS A 10 -9.82 11.76 23.63
CA LYS A 10 -11.20 11.44 24.06
C LYS A 10 -12.25 12.32 23.34
N GLU A 11 -11.96 13.61 23.20
CA GLU A 11 -12.82 14.57 22.52
C GLU A 11 -13.10 14.22 21.06
N PHE A 12 -12.08 13.76 20.30
CA PHE A 12 -12.26 13.30 18.92
C PHE A 12 -13.01 11.98 18.86
N ALA A 13 -12.69 11.04 19.75
CA ALA A 13 -13.37 9.76 19.80
C ALA A 13 -14.86 9.91 20.11
N GLU A 14 -15.21 10.78 21.05
CA GLU A 14 -16.62 11.11 21.40
C GLU A 14 -17.32 11.81 20.23
N LYS A 15 -16.65 12.81 19.59
CA LYS A 15 -17.18 13.50 18.40
C LYS A 15 -17.51 12.49 17.31
N TYR A 16 -16.55 11.65 16.90
CA TYR A 16 -16.73 10.74 15.77
C TYR A 16 -17.76 9.64 16.03
N ARG A 17 -17.94 9.20 17.29
CA ARG A 17 -19.04 8.31 17.66
C ARG A 17 -20.39 9.02 17.59
N LYS A 18 -20.48 10.23 18.15
CA LYS A 18 -21.71 11.03 18.12
C LYS A 18 -22.17 11.36 16.70
N GLU A 19 -21.23 11.67 15.82
CA GLU A 19 -21.49 11.99 14.40
C GLU A 19 -21.71 10.73 13.53
N GLY A 20 -21.67 9.52 14.12
CA GLY A 20 -21.90 8.27 13.40
C GLY A 20 -20.74 7.84 12.49
N CYS A 21 -19.55 8.43 12.67
CA CYS A 21 -18.37 7.95 11.96
C CYS A 21 -17.98 6.56 12.46
N TRP A 22 -17.92 6.36 13.76
CA TRP A 22 -17.55 5.11 14.41
C TRP A 22 -18.76 4.44 15.03
N LEU A 23 -19.10 3.28 14.50
CA LEU A 23 -20.28 2.51 14.93
C LEU A 23 -19.98 1.43 15.97
N GLY A 24 -18.69 1.31 16.38
CA GLY A 24 -18.27 0.29 17.33
C GLY A 24 -18.10 -1.10 16.70
N GLU A 25 -17.97 -1.17 15.38
CA GLU A 25 -17.77 -2.43 14.65
C GLU A 25 -16.33 -2.92 14.78
N THR A 26 -16.16 -4.25 14.76
CA THR A 26 -14.84 -4.90 14.58
C THR A 26 -14.81 -5.67 13.27
N PHE A 27 -13.64 -5.90 12.68
CA PHE A 27 -13.55 -6.69 11.44
C PHE A 27 -14.12 -8.10 11.59
N GLY A 28 -13.88 -8.73 12.75
CA GLY A 28 -14.45 -10.04 13.05
C GLY A 28 -15.98 -10.01 13.11
N GLY A 29 -16.55 -8.96 13.73
CA GLY A 29 -17.99 -8.71 13.78
C GLY A 29 -18.59 -8.38 12.41
N MET A 30 -17.90 -7.53 11.64
CA MET A 30 -18.26 -7.16 10.28
C MET A 30 -18.47 -8.40 9.38
N LEU A 31 -17.47 -9.31 9.35
CA LEU A 31 -17.61 -10.52 8.54
C LEU A 31 -18.78 -11.39 9.00
N ARG A 32 -18.98 -11.54 10.31
CA ARG A 32 -20.09 -12.32 10.88
C ARG A 32 -21.45 -11.76 10.49
N GLU A 33 -21.61 -10.43 10.54
CA GLU A 33 -22.82 -9.76 10.11
C GLU A 33 -23.05 -9.95 8.60
N ARG A 34 -22.00 -9.79 7.77
CA ARG A 34 -22.10 -10.02 6.32
C ARG A 34 -22.42 -11.48 6.00
N ALA A 35 -21.87 -12.44 6.74
CA ALA A 35 -22.24 -13.85 6.61
C ALA A 35 -23.70 -14.14 7.00
N ALA A 36 -24.24 -13.42 7.97
CA ALA A 36 -25.65 -13.52 8.32
C ALA A 36 -26.57 -12.94 7.23
N LEU A 37 -26.19 -11.82 6.60
CA LEU A 37 -26.95 -11.15 5.57
C LEU A 37 -26.83 -11.83 4.18
N TYR A 38 -25.62 -12.23 3.81
CA TYR A 38 -25.24 -12.65 2.46
C TYR A 38 -24.69 -14.09 2.41
N GLY A 39 -24.93 -14.92 3.42
CA GLY A 39 -24.24 -16.21 3.68
C GLY A 39 -24.04 -17.11 2.47
N GLY A 40 -25.05 -17.24 1.60
CA GLY A 40 -24.96 -18.07 0.39
C GLY A 40 -24.29 -17.40 -0.82
N ARG A 41 -24.00 -16.07 -0.76
CA ARG A 41 -23.32 -15.37 -1.85
C ARG A 41 -21.82 -15.63 -1.80
N ILE A 42 -21.20 -15.62 -2.97
CA ILE A 42 -19.74 -15.74 -3.06
C ILE A 42 -19.09 -14.45 -2.59
N ALA A 43 -18.20 -14.56 -1.61
CA ALA A 43 -17.38 -13.48 -1.10
C ALA A 43 -16.05 -13.37 -1.86
N VAL A 44 -15.40 -14.50 -2.13
CA VAL A 44 -14.06 -14.57 -2.75
C VAL A 44 -14.03 -15.63 -3.83
N THR A 45 -13.50 -15.26 -5.01
CA THR A 45 -13.17 -16.16 -6.12
C THR A 45 -11.65 -16.15 -6.33
N CYS A 46 -11.02 -17.34 -6.27
CA CYS A 46 -9.57 -17.49 -6.41
C CYS A 46 -9.21 -18.78 -7.14
N GLY A 47 -8.58 -18.70 -8.32
CA GLY A 47 -8.08 -19.89 -9.04
C GLY A 47 -9.16 -20.95 -9.32
N GLY A 48 -10.40 -20.54 -9.61
CA GLY A 48 -11.54 -21.44 -9.81
C GLY A 48 -12.21 -21.93 -8.52
N ARG A 49 -11.68 -21.59 -7.34
CA ARG A 49 -12.33 -21.86 -6.04
C ARG A 49 -13.21 -20.66 -5.67
N ASN A 50 -14.39 -20.95 -5.15
CA ASN A 50 -15.31 -19.95 -4.64
C ASN A 50 -15.57 -20.19 -3.15
N TRP A 51 -15.42 -19.15 -2.35
CA TRP A 51 -15.83 -19.17 -0.94
C TRP A 51 -17.01 -18.23 -0.75
N SER A 52 -18.08 -18.77 -0.19
CA SER A 52 -19.21 -17.95 0.24
C SER A 52 -18.87 -17.15 1.49
N TYR A 53 -19.68 -16.13 1.81
CA TYR A 53 -19.54 -15.38 3.06
C TYR A 53 -19.62 -16.30 4.28
N LYS A 54 -20.54 -17.29 4.26
CA LYS A 54 -20.66 -18.26 5.34
C LYS A 54 -19.42 -19.14 5.48
N GLU A 55 -18.90 -19.67 4.37
CA GLU A 55 -17.67 -20.46 4.40
C GLU A 55 -16.48 -19.66 4.89
N LEU A 56 -16.31 -18.42 4.46
CA LEU A 56 -15.23 -17.54 4.93
C LEU A 56 -15.37 -17.27 6.44
N ASP A 57 -16.59 -17.04 6.94
CA ASP A 57 -16.89 -16.84 8.35
C ASP A 57 -16.53 -18.07 9.19
N GLU A 58 -16.96 -19.27 8.77
CA GLU A 58 -16.68 -20.53 9.44
C GLU A 58 -15.17 -20.87 9.43
N ARG A 59 -14.48 -20.64 8.31
CA ARG A 59 -13.03 -20.84 8.19
C ARG A 59 -12.27 -19.93 9.12
N ALA A 60 -12.65 -18.65 9.19
CA ALA A 60 -12.03 -17.68 10.11
C ALA A 60 -12.21 -18.08 11.58
N ASP A 61 -13.36 -18.63 11.99
CA ASP A 61 -13.58 -19.12 13.35
C ASP A 61 -12.68 -20.33 13.67
N ARG A 62 -12.59 -21.29 12.75
CA ARG A 62 -11.75 -22.48 12.92
C ARG A 62 -10.28 -22.16 12.99
N LEU A 63 -9.81 -21.25 12.11
CA LEU A 63 -8.41 -20.82 12.09
C LEU A 63 -8.05 -19.97 13.32
N ALA A 64 -8.97 -19.10 13.79
CA ALA A 64 -8.76 -18.35 15.02
C ALA A 64 -8.60 -19.26 16.24
N ALA A 65 -9.39 -20.34 16.32
CA ALA A 65 -9.23 -21.38 17.34
C ALA A 65 -7.86 -22.07 17.23
N GLY A 66 -7.39 -22.33 16.02
CA GLY A 66 -6.07 -22.91 15.75
C GLY A 66 -4.94 -21.98 16.17
N PHE A 67 -4.99 -20.70 15.81
CA PHE A 67 -4.00 -19.71 16.24
C PHE A 67 -3.95 -19.59 17.78
N ARG A 68 -5.10 -19.62 18.44
CA ARG A 68 -5.15 -19.64 19.91
C ARG A 68 -4.47 -20.89 20.48
N LYS A 69 -4.68 -22.07 19.90
CA LYS A 69 -3.99 -23.33 20.31
C LYS A 69 -2.49 -23.26 20.08
N LEU A 70 -2.05 -22.59 19.01
CA LEU A 70 -0.64 -22.33 18.71
C LEU A 70 0.01 -21.38 19.74
N GLY A 71 -0.79 -20.68 20.54
CA GLY A 71 -0.31 -19.77 21.57
C GLY A 71 -0.34 -18.29 21.17
N ILE A 72 -0.87 -17.95 19.99
CA ILE A 72 -1.10 -16.57 19.58
C ILE A 72 -2.19 -15.96 20.45
N LYS A 73 -1.95 -14.74 20.94
CA LYS A 73 -2.81 -14.03 21.88
C LYS A 73 -3.27 -12.70 21.31
N GLN A 74 -4.23 -12.10 21.99
CA GLN A 74 -4.64 -10.72 21.71
C GLN A 74 -3.43 -9.78 21.78
N LEU A 75 -3.35 -8.85 20.83
CA LEU A 75 -2.27 -7.89 20.60
C LEU A 75 -0.93 -8.49 20.16
N ASP A 76 -0.80 -9.79 19.96
CA ASP A 76 0.36 -10.35 19.30
C ASP A 76 0.40 -9.89 17.83
N ARG A 77 1.58 -9.54 17.36
CA ARG A 77 1.80 -9.14 15.96
C ARG A 77 2.17 -10.38 15.15
N VAL A 78 1.54 -10.49 13.99
CA VAL A 78 1.78 -11.59 13.05
C VAL A 78 2.12 -10.99 11.69
N VAL A 79 3.35 -11.20 11.22
CA VAL A 79 3.72 -10.75 9.88
C VAL A 79 3.04 -11.62 8.84
N VAL A 80 2.24 -11.02 7.96
CA VAL A 80 1.50 -11.69 6.91
C VAL A 80 2.06 -11.27 5.56
N GLN A 81 2.75 -12.19 4.88
CA GLN A 81 3.33 -11.98 3.55
C GLN A 81 2.70 -12.96 2.57
N LEU A 82 1.45 -12.72 2.22
CA LEU A 82 0.68 -13.56 1.30
C LEU A 82 0.41 -12.81 -0.01
N PRO A 83 0.46 -13.50 -1.16
CA PRO A 83 -0.01 -12.95 -2.43
C PRO A 83 -1.55 -12.88 -2.48
N ASN A 84 -2.11 -12.58 -3.66
CA ASN A 84 -3.55 -12.55 -3.88
C ASN A 84 -4.14 -13.98 -3.91
N ILE A 85 -4.32 -14.56 -2.73
CA ILE A 85 -4.92 -15.89 -2.51
C ILE A 85 -6.07 -15.80 -1.50
N ALA A 86 -7.02 -16.72 -1.55
CA ALA A 86 -8.19 -16.70 -0.68
C ALA A 86 -7.82 -16.82 0.80
N GLU A 87 -6.78 -17.56 1.12
CA GLU A 87 -6.24 -17.76 2.46
C GLU A 87 -5.79 -16.45 3.15
N PHE A 88 -5.49 -15.39 2.37
CA PHE A 88 -5.24 -14.07 2.94
C PHE A 88 -6.42 -13.56 3.79
N PHE A 89 -7.65 -13.71 3.28
CA PHE A 89 -8.85 -13.30 4.02
C PHE A 89 -9.08 -14.16 5.25
N GLU A 90 -8.95 -15.47 5.10
CA GLU A 90 -9.11 -16.40 6.21
C GLU A 90 -8.15 -16.08 7.36
N VAL A 91 -6.87 -15.86 7.04
CA VAL A 91 -5.83 -15.47 8.00
C VAL A 91 -6.16 -14.13 8.66
N CYS A 92 -6.48 -13.10 7.87
CA CYS A 92 -6.76 -11.78 8.39
C CYS A 92 -7.96 -11.78 9.34
N PHE A 93 -9.09 -12.39 8.93
CA PHE A 93 -10.29 -12.43 9.76
C PHE A 93 -10.12 -13.31 11.00
N ALA A 94 -9.34 -14.38 10.92
CA ALA A 94 -8.99 -15.19 12.09
C ALA A 94 -8.18 -14.39 13.12
N LEU A 95 -7.18 -13.63 12.66
CA LEU A 95 -6.38 -12.76 13.52
C LEU A 95 -7.23 -11.63 14.12
N PHE A 96 -8.10 -10.98 13.33
CA PHE A 96 -9.01 -9.95 13.82
C PHE A 96 -9.95 -10.46 14.91
N ARG A 97 -10.46 -11.71 14.80
CA ARG A 97 -11.31 -12.33 15.82
C ARG A 97 -10.57 -12.64 17.11
N LEU A 98 -9.32 -13.05 16.98
CA LEU A 98 -8.45 -13.29 18.12
C LEU A 98 -7.98 -11.98 18.78
N GLY A 99 -8.09 -10.86 18.06
CA GLY A 99 -7.50 -9.57 18.46
C GLY A 99 -5.98 -9.53 18.28
N ALA A 100 -5.43 -10.45 17.50
CA ALA A 100 -4.04 -10.42 17.06
C ALA A 100 -3.91 -9.52 15.82
N LEU A 101 -2.73 -8.94 15.62
CA LEU A 101 -2.52 -7.84 14.70
C LEU A 101 -1.72 -8.29 13.48
N PRO A 102 -2.34 -8.42 12.29
CA PRO A 102 -1.57 -8.56 11.06
C PRO A 102 -0.62 -7.39 10.86
N VAL A 103 0.62 -7.66 10.48
CA VAL A 103 1.58 -6.71 9.90
C VAL A 103 1.68 -7.05 8.43
N PHE A 104 1.12 -6.20 7.58
CA PHE A 104 0.97 -6.51 6.16
C PHE A 104 2.26 -6.31 5.39
N ALA A 105 2.92 -7.41 5.04
CA ALA A 105 4.12 -7.41 4.19
C ALA A 105 3.77 -7.74 2.73
N LEU A 106 4.41 -7.04 1.79
CA LEU A 106 4.21 -7.30 0.36
C LEU A 106 4.98 -8.56 -0.09
N PRO A 107 4.47 -9.31 -1.08
CA PRO A 107 5.19 -10.44 -1.66
C PRO A 107 6.58 -10.09 -2.21
N SER A 108 6.82 -8.83 -2.56
CA SER A 108 8.10 -8.32 -3.05
C SER A 108 9.16 -8.11 -1.98
N HIS A 109 8.81 -8.06 -0.69
CA HIS A 109 9.78 -7.91 0.40
C HIS A 109 10.68 -9.15 0.52
N ARG A 110 11.91 -8.92 0.99
CA ARG A 110 12.94 -9.96 1.12
C ARG A 110 13.52 -9.95 2.53
N SER A 111 14.61 -10.67 2.72
CA SER A 111 15.21 -10.95 4.03
C SER A 111 15.50 -9.67 4.86
N SER A 112 15.93 -8.58 4.24
CA SER A 112 16.21 -7.32 4.94
C SER A 112 14.94 -6.74 5.57
N GLU A 113 13.89 -6.59 4.76
CA GLU A 113 12.63 -6.00 5.20
C GLU A 113 11.89 -6.91 6.19
N ILE A 114 11.78 -8.19 5.86
CA ILE A 114 11.03 -9.14 6.71
C ILE A 114 11.69 -9.33 8.08
N THR A 115 13.03 -9.44 8.13
CA THR A 115 13.74 -9.51 9.42
C THR A 115 13.44 -8.27 10.25
N TYR A 116 13.51 -7.08 9.65
CA TYR A 116 13.18 -5.84 10.33
C TYR A 116 11.72 -5.80 10.82
N PHE A 117 10.75 -6.20 9.98
CA PHE A 117 9.34 -6.20 10.40
C PHE A 117 9.08 -7.17 11.55
N CYS A 118 9.64 -8.37 11.48
CA CYS A 118 9.50 -9.36 12.57
C CYS A 118 10.15 -8.89 13.86
N GLU A 119 11.34 -8.29 13.79
CA GLU A 119 12.07 -7.78 14.96
C GLU A 119 11.36 -6.56 15.56
N PHE A 120 11.10 -5.54 14.74
CA PHE A 120 10.52 -4.27 15.21
C PHE A 120 9.10 -4.42 15.74
N ALA A 121 8.29 -5.26 15.10
CA ALA A 121 6.96 -5.60 15.57
C ALA A 121 6.96 -6.62 16.72
N GLU A 122 8.10 -7.23 17.06
CA GLU A 122 8.17 -8.36 18.00
C GLU A 122 7.17 -9.46 17.61
N ALA A 123 7.26 -9.92 16.36
CA ALA A 123 6.28 -10.81 15.77
C ALA A 123 6.26 -12.18 16.45
N ALA A 124 5.08 -12.64 16.85
CA ALA A 124 4.87 -13.98 17.38
C ALA A 124 4.85 -15.05 16.29
N ALA A 125 4.46 -14.68 15.07
CA ALA A 125 4.42 -15.58 13.93
C ALA A 125 4.68 -14.85 12.61
N TYR A 126 5.08 -15.63 11.59
CA TYR A 126 5.26 -15.19 10.21
C TYR A 126 4.49 -16.15 9.29
N ILE A 127 3.57 -15.61 8.49
CA ILE A 127 2.68 -16.37 7.59
C ILE A 127 3.05 -16.09 6.14
N ILE A 128 3.32 -17.14 5.38
CA ILE A 128 3.86 -17.10 4.01
C ILE A 128 3.17 -18.10 3.09
N PRO A 129 3.25 -17.95 1.76
CA PRO A 129 3.02 -19.06 0.85
C PRO A 129 4.26 -19.96 0.84
N ASP A 130 4.13 -21.16 0.32
CA ASP A 130 5.29 -22.00 -0.01
C ASP A 130 6.13 -21.37 -1.11
N THR A 131 5.53 -21.21 -2.29
CA THR A 131 6.13 -20.59 -3.47
C THR A 131 5.17 -19.60 -4.13
N TYR A 132 5.70 -18.53 -4.68
CA TYR A 132 4.92 -17.59 -5.49
C TYR A 132 5.83 -16.89 -6.52
N SER A 133 5.40 -16.84 -7.78
CA SER A 133 6.17 -16.25 -8.89
C SER A 133 7.60 -16.79 -8.99
N GLY A 134 7.78 -18.09 -8.77
CA GLY A 134 9.08 -18.76 -8.84
C GLY A 134 10.01 -18.53 -7.63
N PHE A 135 9.54 -17.85 -6.60
CA PHE A 135 10.31 -17.61 -5.37
C PHE A 135 9.83 -18.54 -4.23
N ASP A 136 10.76 -19.21 -3.54
CA ASP A 136 10.50 -20.03 -2.37
C ASP A 136 10.58 -19.19 -1.09
N TYR A 137 9.40 -18.98 -0.46
CA TYR A 137 9.29 -18.20 0.78
C TYR A 137 9.75 -18.96 2.02
N ARG A 138 9.78 -20.29 1.97
CA ARG A 138 10.31 -21.14 3.06
C ARG A 138 11.81 -20.90 3.23
N GLY A 139 12.54 -20.79 2.12
CA GLY A 139 13.95 -20.38 2.14
C GLY A 139 14.17 -19.00 2.76
N LEU A 140 13.27 -18.05 2.50
CA LEU A 140 13.27 -16.74 3.15
C LEU A 140 12.99 -16.86 4.65
N ALA A 141 12.00 -17.65 5.04
CA ALA A 141 11.63 -17.84 6.44
C ALA A 141 12.79 -18.44 7.27
N ARG A 142 13.53 -19.43 6.72
CA ARG A 142 14.76 -19.96 7.36
C ARG A 142 15.77 -18.86 7.62
N GLN A 143 16.06 -18.04 6.62
CA GLN A 143 17.01 -16.91 6.76
C GLN A 143 16.56 -15.90 7.82
N VAL A 144 15.25 -15.67 7.95
CA VAL A 144 14.69 -14.78 8.97
C VAL A 144 14.79 -15.40 10.35
N GLN A 145 14.45 -16.68 10.53
CA GLN A 145 14.58 -17.38 11.82
C GLN A 145 16.03 -17.52 12.29
N ASP A 146 16.96 -17.76 11.36
CA ASP A 146 18.40 -17.80 11.68
C ASP A 146 18.89 -16.47 12.28
N LYS A 147 18.38 -15.35 11.78
CA LYS A 147 18.71 -14.01 12.27
C LYS A 147 17.91 -13.61 13.52
N LEU A 148 16.71 -14.15 13.67
CA LEU A 148 15.77 -13.80 14.71
C LEU A 148 15.20 -15.06 15.40
N PRO A 149 15.97 -15.70 16.31
CA PRO A 149 15.55 -16.92 17.00
C PRO A 149 14.30 -16.74 17.88
N THR A 150 13.88 -15.51 18.14
CA THR A 150 12.65 -15.17 18.89
C THR A 150 11.38 -15.39 18.07
N LEU A 151 11.46 -15.48 16.75
CA LEU A 151 10.34 -15.81 15.87
C LEU A 151 10.02 -17.31 15.99
N GLN A 152 9.03 -17.61 16.80
CA GLN A 152 8.74 -19.01 17.19
C GLN A 152 7.98 -19.79 16.12
N HIS A 153 7.07 -19.12 15.38
CA HIS A 153 6.15 -19.80 14.47
C HIS A 153 6.29 -19.25 13.05
N VAL A 154 6.49 -20.16 12.11
CA VAL A 154 6.31 -19.92 10.67
C VAL A 154 5.15 -20.79 10.20
N VAL A 155 4.15 -20.16 9.58
CA VAL A 155 2.96 -20.82 9.06
C VAL A 155 2.95 -20.70 7.54
N VAL A 156 2.76 -21.80 6.84
CA VAL A 156 2.86 -21.86 5.38
C VAL A 156 1.52 -22.23 4.76
N VAL A 157 1.11 -21.45 3.76
CA VAL A 157 0.02 -21.80 2.85
C VAL A 157 0.61 -22.59 1.69
N GLY A 158 0.26 -23.86 1.60
CA GLY A 158 0.81 -24.81 0.63
C GLY A 158 1.66 -25.88 1.28
N GLU A 159 2.74 -26.30 0.63
CA GLU A 159 3.65 -27.34 1.12
C GLU A 159 4.59 -26.76 2.20
N ALA A 160 4.39 -27.19 3.44
CA ALA A 160 5.00 -26.53 4.61
C ALA A 160 6.43 -27.00 4.92
N GLU A 161 6.84 -28.18 4.45
CA GLU A 161 8.11 -28.84 4.84
C GLU A 161 8.21 -28.93 6.37
N GLU A 162 9.27 -28.39 6.99
CA GLU A 162 9.46 -28.40 8.45
C GLU A 162 8.61 -27.38 9.22
N PHE A 163 7.92 -26.48 8.51
CA PHE A 163 7.09 -25.44 9.12
C PHE A 163 5.66 -25.94 9.39
N ILE A 164 4.82 -25.07 9.91
CA ILE A 164 3.44 -25.39 10.25
C ILE A 164 2.57 -25.17 9.00
N ALA A 165 1.86 -26.20 8.53
CA ALA A 165 0.90 -26.02 7.47
C ALA A 165 -0.35 -25.25 7.97
N LEU A 166 -0.80 -24.24 7.23
CA LEU A 166 -2.01 -23.47 7.60
C LEU A 166 -3.22 -24.39 7.75
N GLY A 167 -3.35 -25.40 6.87
CA GLY A 167 -4.45 -26.37 6.90
C GLY A 167 -4.54 -27.17 8.19
N ASP A 168 -3.43 -27.44 8.84
CA ASP A 168 -3.37 -28.23 10.08
C ASP A 168 -3.76 -27.43 11.32
N LEU A 169 -3.83 -26.10 11.20
CA LEU A 169 -4.22 -25.23 12.31
C LEU A 169 -5.73 -25.17 12.54
N HIS A 170 -6.56 -25.57 11.59
CA HIS A 170 -8.00 -25.54 11.77
C HIS A 170 -8.43 -26.39 12.96
N ALA A 171 -9.20 -25.78 13.87
CA ALA A 171 -9.69 -26.43 15.05
C ALA A 171 -11.19 -26.15 15.23
N ASP A 172 -11.83 -26.86 16.15
CA ASP A 172 -13.21 -26.54 16.51
C ASP A 172 -13.29 -25.14 17.11
N PRO A 173 -14.29 -24.34 16.69
CA PRO A 173 -14.47 -22.98 17.20
C PRO A 173 -14.55 -22.94 18.73
N VAL A 174 -13.97 -21.91 19.31
CA VAL A 174 -13.96 -21.66 20.75
C VAL A 174 -14.40 -20.25 21.05
N ASN A 175 -14.86 -19.99 22.28
CA ASN A 175 -15.13 -18.62 22.70
C ASN A 175 -13.83 -17.83 22.76
N LEU A 176 -13.75 -16.78 21.95
CA LEU A 176 -12.63 -15.86 21.93
C LEU A 176 -12.89 -14.66 22.84
N PRO A 177 -11.83 -13.98 23.34
CA PRO A 177 -11.98 -12.71 24.06
C PRO A 177 -12.70 -11.67 23.19
N GLU A 178 -13.44 -10.80 23.83
CA GLU A 178 -14.04 -9.64 23.15
C GLU A 178 -12.95 -8.68 22.70
N VAL A 179 -13.05 -8.19 21.47
CA VAL A 179 -12.14 -7.22 20.87
C VAL A 179 -12.83 -5.86 20.83
N SER A 180 -12.18 -4.85 21.40
CA SER A 180 -12.70 -3.47 21.36
C SER A 180 -12.51 -2.86 19.96
N SER A 181 -13.53 -2.18 19.46
CA SER A 181 -13.44 -1.44 18.19
C SER A 181 -12.41 -0.31 18.21
N ALA A 182 -12.12 0.24 19.38
CA ALA A 182 -11.10 1.27 19.56
C ALA A 182 -9.66 0.72 19.63
N GLU A 183 -9.48 -0.63 19.63
CA GLU A 183 -8.15 -1.24 19.63
C GLU A 183 -7.56 -1.26 18.22
N VAL A 184 -6.23 -1.32 18.15
CA VAL A 184 -5.51 -1.52 16.89
C VAL A 184 -5.94 -2.86 16.29
N ALA A 185 -6.34 -2.86 15.03
CA ALA A 185 -6.72 -4.05 14.27
C ALA A 185 -5.54 -4.65 13.52
N PHE A 186 -4.65 -3.80 12.99
CA PHE A 186 -3.47 -4.22 12.23
C PHE A 186 -2.45 -3.08 12.09
N LEU A 187 -1.30 -3.42 11.53
CA LEU A 187 -0.22 -2.49 11.21
C LEU A 187 0.05 -2.51 9.70
N GLN A 188 -0.15 -1.37 9.05
CA GLN A 188 0.27 -1.15 7.67
C GLN A 188 1.72 -0.69 7.62
N LEU A 189 2.34 -0.79 6.44
CA LEU A 189 3.70 -0.32 6.21
C LEU A 189 3.68 1.03 5.50
N SER A 190 4.39 2.03 6.06
CA SER A 190 4.63 3.27 5.35
C SER A 190 5.64 3.05 4.22
N GLY A 191 5.52 3.83 3.16
CA GLY A 191 6.51 3.82 2.09
C GLY A 191 7.84 4.51 2.45
N GLY A 192 8.36 4.32 3.64
CA GLY A 192 9.60 4.82 4.24
C GLY A 192 10.43 5.85 3.45
N SER A 193 10.32 7.14 3.78
CA SER A 193 11.20 8.18 3.21
C SER A 193 12.59 8.24 3.86
N THR A 194 12.81 7.48 4.94
CA THR A 194 14.02 7.49 5.78
C THR A 194 14.71 6.13 5.87
N GLY A 195 14.47 5.24 4.91
CA GLY A 195 15.12 3.93 4.81
C GLY A 195 14.30 2.78 5.37
N LEU A 196 13.87 2.82 6.63
CA LEU A 196 13.06 1.77 7.23
C LEU A 196 11.58 2.14 7.22
N SER A 197 10.72 1.21 6.77
CA SER A 197 9.28 1.39 6.80
C SER A 197 8.78 1.53 8.23
N LYS A 198 7.95 2.56 8.47
CA LYS A 198 7.27 2.70 9.76
C LYS A 198 6.00 1.87 9.76
N LEU A 199 5.61 1.42 10.94
CA LEU A 199 4.36 0.71 11.13
C LEU A 199 3.24 1.71 11.44
N ILE A 200 2.17 1.64 10.65
CA ILE A 200 1.00 2.51 10.71
C ILE A 200 -0.10 1.74 11.46
N PRO A 201 -0.41 2.07 12.71
CA PRO A 201 -1.47 1.41 13.45
C PRO A 201 -2.84 1.90 12.93
N ARG A 202 -3.72 0.95 12.65
CA ARG A 202 -5.11 1.23 12.26
C ARG A 202 -6.04 0.54 13.25
N THR A 203 -6.99 1.29 13.80
CA THR A 203 -8.01 0.74 14.69
C THR A 203 -9.17 0.13 13.89
N HIS A 204 -9.98 -0.70 14.53
CA HIS A 204 -11.20 -1.17 13.88
C HIS A 204 -12.14 0.00 13.55
N ASP A 205 -12.36 0.93 14.50
CA ASP A 205 -13.22 2.09 14.32
C ASP A 205 -12.81 2.93 13.10
N ASP A 206 -11.54 3.33 13.03
CA ASP A 206 -11.07 4.25 11.98
C ASP A 206 -11.06 3.61 10.59
N TYR A 207 -10.63 2.35 10.51
CA TYR A 207 -10.49 1.72 9.20
C TYR A 207 -11.82 1.20 8.64
N ILE A 208 -12.71 0.68 9.48
CA ILE A 208 -14.07 0.30 9.04
C ILE A 208 -14.84 1.53 8.57
N TYR A 209 -14.69 2.68 9.24
CA TYR A 209 -15.24 3.93 8.75
C TYR A 209 -14.73 4.27 7.34
N SER A 210 -13.41 4.15 7.11
CA SER A 210 -12.84 4.43 5.79
C SER A 210 -13.36 3.48 4.71
N LEU A 211 -13.58 2.19 5.02
CA LEU A 211 -14.17 1.22 4.10
C LEU A 211 -15.60 1.61 3.73
N ARG A 212 -16.42 1.94 4.73
CA ARG A 212 -17.82 2.31 4.54
C ARG A 212 -17.95 3.52 3.63
N ILE A 213 -17.27 4.61 3.94
CA ILE A 213 -17.32 5.83 3.13
C ILE A 213 -16.74 5.61 1.73
N SER A 214 -15.67 4.83 1.59
CA SER A 214 -15.14 4.46 0.28
C SER A 214 -16.17 3.68 -0.54
N ALA A 215 -16.85 2.70 0.06
CA ALA A 215 -17.89 1.93 -0.61
C ALA A 215 -19.07 2.83 -1.04
N GLU A 216 -19.50 3.76 -0.18
CA GLU A 216 -20.54 4.74 -0.50
C GLU A 216 -20.14 5.65 -1.68
N VAL A 217 -18.92 6.23 -1.65
CA VAL A 217 -18.42 7.11 -2.72
C VAL A 217 -18.26 6.38 -4.04
N CYS A 218 -17.95 5.09 -4.01
CA CYS A 218 -17.80 4.23 -5.18
C CYS A 218 -19.12 3.54 -5.58
N HIS A 219 -20.23 3.81 -4.89
CA HIS A 219 -21.55 3.20 -5.10
C HIS A 219 -21.49 1.66 -5.11
N LEU A 220 -20.68 1.06 -4.22
CA LEU A 220 -20.61 -0.39 -4.12
C LEU A 220 -21.86 -0.95 -3.42
N ASP A 221 -22.29 -2.10 -3.91
CA ASP A 221 -23.39 -2.90 -3.37
C ASP A 221 -23.05 -4.40 -3.41
N GLU A 222 -24.04 -5.22 -3.08
CA GLU A 222 -23.91 -6.69 -3.11
C GLU A 222 -23.75 -7.28 -4.52
N ASN A 223 -23.93 -6.51 -5.59
CA ASN A 223 -23.71 -6.93 -6.97
C ASN A 223 -22.35 -6.50 -7.52
N SER A 224 -21.63 -5.71 -6.77
CA SER A 224 -20.30 -5.25 -7.13
C SER A 224 -19.30 -6.42 -7.14
N VAL A 225 -18.49 -6.50 -8.20
CA VAL A 225 -17.45 -7.51 -8.37
C VAL A 225 -16.12 -6.79 -8.55
N TYR A 226 -15.28 -6.85 -7.52
CA TYR A 226 -13.97 -6.19 -7.50
C TYR A 226 -12.87 -7.15 -7.93
N LEU A 227 -12.08 -6.79 -8.96
CA LEU A 227 -10.86 -7.51 -9.31
C LEU A 227 -9.67 -6.97 -8.51
N ALA A 228 -9.09 -7.80 -7.66
CA ALA A 228 -7.84 -7.52 -6.98
C ALA A 228 -6.65 -7.85 -7.89
N ALA A 229 -6.27 -6.91 -8.74
CA ALA A 229 -5.10 -7.03 -9.61
C ALA A 229 -3.80 -6.62 -8.90
N LEU A 230 -3.87 -5.63 -8.00
CA LEU A 230 -2.72 -5.19 -7.19
C LEU A 230 -2.58 -6.05 -5.92
N PRO A 231 -1.38 -6.13 -5.31
CA PRO A 231 -1.16 -6.87 -4.06
C PRO A 231 -2.06 -6.39 -2.92
N MET A 232 -2.95 -7.26 -2.41
CA MET A 232 -3.97 -6.92 -1.41
C MET A 232 -3.41 -6.41 -0.08
N ALA A 233 -2.19 -6.79 0.27
CA ALA A 233 -1.50 -6.30 1.47
C ALA A 233 -1.16 -4.80 1.42
N HIS A 234 -1.20 -4.17 0.24
CA HIS A 234 -1.03 -2.73 0.09
C HIS A 234 -2.33 -1.98 0.43
N ASN A 235 -2.22 -0.83 1.12
CA ASN A 235 -3.38 -0.07 1.59
C ASN A 235 -4.40 0.27 0.48
N TYR A 236 -3.94 0.65 -0.70
CA TYR A 236 -4.81 1.06 -1.81
C TYR A 236 -5.78 -0.06 -2.25
N PRO A 237 -5.33 -1.25 -2.68
CA PRO A 237 -6.25 -2.34 -3.02
C PRO A 237 -6.92 -2.99 -1.80
N LEU A 238 -6.46 -2.72 -0.57
CA LEU A 238 -7.09 -3.23 0.64
C LEU A 238 -8.38 -2.49 0.98
N SER A 239 -8.39 -1.13 0.86
CA SER A 239 -9.44 -0.30 1.47
C SER A 239 -9.97 0.87 0.65
N SER A 240 -9.55 1.07 -0.62
CA SER A 240 -9.95 2.29 -1.35
C SER A 240 -10.75 2.01 -2.65
N PRO A 241 -11.98 1.51 -2.63
CA PRO A 241 -12.66 0.76 -1.57
C PRO A 241 -12.02 -0.60 -1.34
N GLY A 242 -11.31 -1.12 -2.34
CA GLY A 242 -10.51 -2.32 -2.29
C GLY A 242 -11.29 -3.58 -1.90
N VAL A 243 -10.54 -4.61 -1.51
CA VAL A 243 -11.13 -5.91 -1.18
C VAL A 243 -11.99 -5.85 0.08
N LEU A 244 -11.58 -5.10 1.12
CA LEU A 244 -12.35 -5.02 2.36
C LEU A 244 -13.60 -4.15 2.22
N GLY A 245 -13.55 -3.04 1.46
CA GLY A 245 -14.73 -2.22 1.17
C GLY A 245 -15.77 -2.97 0.34
N THR A 246 -15.31 -3.80 -0.60
CA THR A 246 -16.20 -4.69 -1.38
C THR A 246 -16.89 -5.72 -0.48
N LEU A 247 -16.14 -6.36 0.42
CA LEU A 247 -16.75 -7.29 1.39
C LEU A 247 -17.69 -6.57 2.36
N TYR A 248 -17.37 -5.34 2.76
CA TYR A 248 -18.26 -4.51 3.59
C TYR A 248 -19.60 -4.26 2.90
N ALA A 249 -19.60 -3.99 1.59
CA ALA A 249 -20.82 -3.77 0.79
C ALA A 249 -21.60 -5.06 0.46
N GLY A 250 -21.08 -6.24 0.79
CA GLY A 250 -21.68 -7.54 0.43
C GLY A 250 -21.35 -8.02 -0.97
N GLY A 251 -20.43 -7.35 -1.66
CA GLY A 251 -19.98 -7.67 -3.00
C GLY A 251 -19.01 -8.86 -3.05
N ARG A 252 -18.49 -9.16 -4.23
CA ARG A 252 -17.58 -10.29 -4.49
C ARG A 252 -16.20 -9.79 -4.88
N VAL A 253 -15.16 -10.41 -4.32
CA VAL A 253 -13.76 -10.17 -4.68
C VAL A 253 -13.25 -11.30 -5.57
N VAL A 254 -12.67 -10.94 -6.72
CA VAL A 254 -11.99 -11.85 -7.64
C VAL A 254 -10.49 -11.59 -7.56
N LEU A 255 -9.69 -12.63 -7.36
CA LEU A 255 -8.26 -12.51 -7.17
C LEU A 255 -7.51 -12.83 -8.47
N ALA A 256 -6.78 -11.83 -9.00
CA ALA A 256 -5.87 -12.05 -10.11
C ALA A 256 -4.51 -12.55 -9.58
N PRO A 257 -3.89 -13.55 -10.21
CA PRO A 257 -2.56 -14.03 -9.86
C PRO A 257 -1.50 -12.94 -10.06
N THR A 258 -1.63 -12.17 -11.14
CA THR A 258 -0.78 -11.03 -11.46
C THR A 258 -1.62 -9.88 -12.04
N PRO A 259 -1.11 -8.65 -12.05
CA PRO A 259 -1.82 -7.53 -12.67
C PRO A 259 -1.71 -7.48 -14.20
N SER A 260 -1.14 -8.53 -14.84
CA SER A 260 -1.00 -8.56 -16.30
C SER A 260 -2.37 -8.62 -17.00
N PRO A 261 -2.51 -8.04 -18.22
CA PRO A 261 -3.70 -8.24 -19.03
C PRO A 261 -4.01 -9.72 -19.31
N ASP A 262 -2.98 -10.56 -19.41
CA ASP A 262 -3.14 -12.01 -19.69
C ASP A 262 -3.87 -12.73 -18.56
N ASP A 263 -3.65 -12.34 -17.32
CA ASP A 263 -4.34 -12.91 -16.16
C ASP A 263 -5.66 -12.19 -15.87
N SER A 264 -5.69 -10.87 -16.06
CA SER A 264 -6.78 -10.02 -15.58
C SER A 264 -7.95 -9.95 -16.55
N PHE A 265 -7.73 -9.83 -17.87
CA PHE A 265 -8.82 -9.66 -18.84
C PHE A 265 -9.73 -10.89 -18.94
N PRO A 266 -9.21 -12.14 -19.00
CA PRO A 266 -10.06 -13.33 -18.94
C PRO A 266 -10.87 -13.44 -17.64
N LEU A 267 -10.34 -12.90 -16.51
CA LEU A 267 -11.08 -12.82 -15.25
C LEU A 267 -12.21 -11.79 -15.32
N ILE A 268 -11.98 -10.63 -15.92
CA ILE A 268 -13.03 -9.61 -16.11
C ILE A 268 -14.18 -10.18 -16.90
N GLU A 269 -13.90 -10.83 -18.03
CA GLU A 269 -14.93 -11.47 -18.88
C GLU A 269 -15.69 -12.57 -18.14
N ARG A 270 -14.97 -13.55 -17.62
CA ARG A 270 -15.54 -14.75 -17.00
C ARG A 270 -16.34 -14.44 -15.73
N GLU A 271 -15.78 -13.60 -14.88
CA GLU A 271 -16.34 -13.27 -13.56
C GLU A 271 -17.25 -12.05 -13.58
N ARG A 272 -17.41 -11.38 -14.75
CA ARG A 272 -18.20 -10.17 -14.89
C ARG A 272 -17.80 -9.09 -13.90
N VAL A 273 -16.50 -8.80 -13.85
CA VAL A 273 -15.92 -7.77 -12.95
C VAL A 273 -16.52 -6.39 -13.27
N THR A 274 -16.91 -5.67 -12.22
CA THR A 274 -17.50 -4.33 -12.36
C THR A 274 -16.54 -3.20 -11.99
N ILE A 275 -15.54 -3.48 -11.13
CA ILE A 275 -14.58 -2.49 -10.66
C ILE A 275 -13.19 -3.11 -10.48
N THR A 276 -12.17 -2.34 -10.80
CA THR A 276 -10.77 -2.67 -10.45
C THR A 276 -9.95 -1.42 -10.20
N ALA A 277 -8.82 -1.58 -9.53
CA ALA A 277 -7.89 -0.50 -9.21
C ALA A 277 -6.50 -0.80 -9.78
N LEU A 278 -5.90 0.20 -10.42
CA LEU A 278 -4.56 0.13 -11.01
C LEU A 278 -3.70 1.33 -10.58
N VAL A 279 -2.40 1.18 -10.74
CA VAL A 279 -1.45 2.31 -10.74
C VAL A 279 -1.26 2.81 -12.18
N PRO A 280 -0.86 4.08 -12.39
CA PRO A 280 -0.74 4.66 -13.74
C PRO A 280 0.02 3.81 -14.76
N PRO A 281 1.19 3.22 -14.47
CA PRO A 281 1.89 2.39 -15.43
C PRO A 281 1.10 1.17 -15.90
N LEU A 282 0.40 0.51 -14.97
CA LEU A 282 -0.43 -0.65 -15.31
C LEU A 282 -1.67 -0.24 -16.11
N ALA A 283 -2.28 0.91 -15.81
CA ALA A 283 -3.38 1.44 -16.60
C ALA A 283 -2.95 1.67 -18.06
N MET A 284 -1.74 2.20 -18.29
CA MET A 284 -1.18 2.36 -19.64
C MET A 284 -1.00 1.02 -20.35
N VAL A 285 -0.41 0.03 -19.66
CA VAL A 285 -0.24 -1.33 -20.21
C VAL A 285 -1.58 -1.95 -20.58
N TRP A 286 -2.59 -1.79 -19.73
CA TRP A 286 -3.93 -2.31 -20.00
C TRP A 286 -4.59 -1.61 -21.20
N MET A 287 -4.49 -0.28 -21.28
CA MET A 287 -5.02 0.48 -22.44
C MET A 287 -4.38 0.04 -23.78
N ASP A 288 -3.09 -0.22 -23.77
CA ASP A 288 -2.40 -0.70 -24.98
C ASP A 288 -2.81 -2.13 -25.34
N ALA A 289 -3.03 -3.00 -24.33
CA ALA A 289 -3.42 -4.38 -24.53
C ALA A 289 -4.84 -4.55 -25.11
N VAL A 290 -5.80 -3.67 -24.76
CA VAL A 290 -7.20 -3.73 -25.27
C VAL A 290 -7.23 -3.77 -26.79
N SER A 291 -6.35 -3.04 -27.48
CA SER A 291 -6.34 -2.97 -28.95
C SER A 291 -5.92 -4.27 -29.64
N THR A 292 -5.27 -5.18 -28.90
CA THR A 292 -4.69 -6.43 -29.43
C THR A 292 -5.38 -7.69 -28.91
N ARG A 293 -6.36 -7.56 -28.02
CA ARG A 293 -7.08 -8.66 -27.37
C ARG A 293 -8.57 -8.64 -27.72
N GLN A 294 -9.23 -9.76 -27.49
CA GLN A 294 -10.66 -9.96 -27.80
C GLN A 294 -11.51 -10.28 -26.56
N ASP A 295 -10.93 -10.14 -25.36
CA ASP A 295 -11.67 -10.38 -24.12
C ASP A 295 -12.82 -9.37 -23.96
N ASP A 296 -13.98 -9.82 -23.50
CA ASP A 296 -15.15 -8.97 -23.23
C ASP A 296 -14.97 -8.20 -21.91
N LEU A 297 -14.60 -6.94 -21.99
CA LEU A 297 -14.46 -6.05 -20.84
C LEU A 297 -15.73 -5.22 -20.54
N SER A 298 -16.85 -5.46 -21.21
CA SER A 298 -18.08 -4.65 -21.12
C SER A 298 -18.75 -4.64 -19.74
N SER A 299 -18.38 -5.57 -18.85
CA SER A 299 -18.86 -5.57 -17.47
C SER A 299 -18.17 -4.54 -16.59
N LEU A 300 -16.98 -4.05 -16.99
CA LEU A 300 -16.21 -3.09 -16.21
C LEU A 300 -16.89 -1.71 -16.23
N GLN A 301 -17.44 -1.30 -15.10
CA GLN A 301 -18.13 -0.03 -14.93
C GLN A 301 -17.20 1.08 -14.45
N MET A 302 -16.16 0.71 -13.68
CA MET A 302 -15.25 1.65 -13.05
C MET A 302 -13.80 1.15 -13.08
N LEU A 303 -12.92 2.00 -13.57
CA LEU A 303 -11.48 1.84 -13.41
C LEU A 303 -10.96 2.91 -12.44
N GLN A 304 -10.44 2.48 -11.29
CA GLN A 304 -9.74 3.37 -10.39
C GLN A 304 -8.26 3.47 -10.77
N VAL A 305 -7.71 4.67 -10.74
CA VAL A 305 -6.28 4.90 -10.92
C VAL A 305 -5.75 5.76 -9.77
N GLY A 306 -4.74 5.24 -9.07
CA GLY A 306 -4.18 5.89 -7.88
C GLY A 306 -2.74 5.46 -7.59
N GLY A 307 -2.20 5.91 -6.44
CA GLY A 307 -0.83 5.62 -6.01
C GLY A 307 0.23 6.54 -6.62
N ALA A 308 -0.04 7.18 -7.75
CA ALA A 308 0.76 8.23 -8.37
C ALA A 308 -0.14 9.15 -9.21
N LYS A 309 0.37 10.33 -9.61
CA LYS A 309 -0.36 11.25 -10.49
C LYS A 309 -0.55 10.61 -11.87
N PHE A 310 -1.79 10.52 -12.31
CA PHE A 310 -2.14 10.05 -13.64
C PHE A 310 -2.22 11.24 -14.59
N SER A 311 -1.53 11.20 -15.74
CA SER A 311 -1.52 12.33 -16.66
C SER A 311 -2.91 12.58 -17.26
N ALA A 312 -3.28 13.86 -17.43
CA ALA A 312 -4.58 14.23 -18.00
C ALA A 312 -4.81 13.63 -19.39
N GLU A 313 -3.75 13.51 -20.20
CA GLU A 313 -3.83 12.87 -21.52
C GLU A 313 -4.21 11.39 -21.41
N ALA A 314 -3.54 10.63 -20.55
CA ALA A 314 -3.86 9.23 -20.32
C ALA A 314 -5.26 9.07 -19.68
N ALA A 315 -5.61 9.94 -18.75
CA ALA A 315 -6.93 9.93 -18.09
C ALA A 315 -8.08 10.07 -19.10
N ARG A 316 -7.96 10.97 -20.08
CA ARG A 316 -8.97 11.14 -21.17
C ARG A 316 -9.14 9.89 -22.02
N ARG A 317 -8.10 9.09 -22.19
CA ARG A 317 -8.15 7.85 -22.99
C ARG A 317 -8.94 6.72 -22.33
N VAL A 318 -9.08 6.71 -21.00
CA VAL A 318 -9.70 5.59 -20.27
C VAL A 318 -11.12 5.33 -20.75
N LYS A 319 -11.97 6.37 -20.82
CA LYS A 319 -13.36 6.25 -21.26
C LYS A 319 -13.50 5.68 -22.67
N THR A 320 -12.69 6.15 -23.60
CA THR A 320 -12.73 5.69 -25.00
C THR A 320 -12.14 4.30 -25.18
N THR A 321 -11.27 3.84 -24.27
CA THR A 321 -10.61 2.55 -24.34
C THR A 321 -11.42 1.43 -23.69
N PHE A 322 -11.97 1.68 -22.49
CA PHE A 322 -12.66 0.65 -21.70
C PHE A 322 -14.18 0.83 -21.64
N ASP A 323 -14.72 1.94 -22.16
CA ASP A 323 -16.14 2.32 -22.02
C ASP A 323 -16.62 2.33 -20.56
N CYS A 324 -15.75 2.70 -19.62
CA CYS A 324 -16.04 2.75 -18.19
C CYS A 324 -15.71 4.13 -17.59
N THR A 325 -16.17 4.36 -16.37
CA THR A 325 -15.85 5.58 -15.62
C THR A 325 -14.46 5.49 -15.04
N LEU A 326 -13.61 6.49 -15.31
CA LEU A 326 -12.37 6.70 -14.57
C LEU A 326 -12.68 7.33 -13.21
N GLN A 327 -12.16 6.76 -12.14
CA GLN A 327 -12.12 7.40 -10.83
C GLN A 327 -10.67 7.58 -10.40
N GLN A 328 -10.20 8.81 -10.28
CA GLN A 328 -8.87 9.07 -9.71
C GLN A 328 -8.90 8.98 -8.20
N VAL A 329 -7.88 8.35 -7.63
CA VAL A 329 -7.77 8.12 -6.18
C VAL A 329 -6.43 8.65 -5.70
N PHE A 330 -6.45 9.60 -4.77
CA PHE A 330 -5.27 10.07 -4.06
C PHE A 330 -5.45 9.87 -2.57
N GLY A 331 -4.60 9.07 -1.97
CA GLY A 331 -4.67 8.77 -0.55
C GLY A 331 -3.36 8.21 -0.01
N MET A 332 -3.36 7.98 1.30
CA MET A 332 -2.23 7.45 2.02
C MET A 332 -2.68 6.47 3.11
N ALA A 333 -1.80 5.57 3.51
CA ALA A 333 -2.11 4.58 4.55
C ALA A 333 -2.30 5.24 5.93
N GLU A 334 -1.77 6.43 6.11
CA GLU A 334 -1.88 7.24 7.32
C GLU A 334 -3.27 7.89 7.49
N GLY A 335 -4.08 7.96 6.41
CA GLY A 335 -5.42 8.55 6.52
C GLY A 335 -5.99 9.02 5.20
N LEU A 336 -6.19 10.31 5.02
CA LEU A 336 -6.87 10.97 3.92
C LEU A 336 -6.95 10.18 2.60
N VAL A 337 -8.17 10.00 2.10
CA VAL A 337 -8.42 9.46 0.76
C VAL A 337 -9.32 10.41 0.00
N ASN A 338 -8.90 10.77 -1.19
CA ASN A 338 -9.62 11.63 -2.12
C ASN A 338 -10.06 10.80 -3.33
N TYR A 339 -11.26 11.07 -3.80
CA TYR A 339 -11.83 10.47 -5.01
C TYR A 339 -12.38 11.55 -5.90
N THR A 340 -12.20 11.43 -7.21
CA THR A 340 -13.15 12.05 -8.14
C THR A 340 -14.51 11.36 -7.98
N ARG A 341 -15.61 12.12 -8.09
CA ARG A 341 -16.96 11.57 -7.99
C ARG A 341 -17.39 11.00 -9.34
N LEU A 342 -18.32 10.03 -9.30
CA LEU A 342 -18.77 9.34 -10.52
C LEU A 342 -19.57 10.25 -11.46
N ASP A 343 -20.15 11.30 -10.91
CA ASP A 343 -20.93 12.34 -11.60
C ASP A 343 -20.15 13.64 -11.85
N ASP A 344 -18.85 13.65 -11.53
CA ASP A 344 -17.99 14.82 -11.82
C ASP A 344 -17.88 15.07 -13.34
N PRO A 345 -17.79 16.34 -13.76
CA PRO A 345 -17.41 16.68 -15.12
C PRO A 345 -16.04 16.10 -15.49
N GLU A 346 -15.89 15.71 -16.76
CA GLU A 346 -14.64 15.12 -17.28
C GLU A 346 -13.40 15.97 -16.93
N GLU A 347 -13.50 17.29 -17.01
CA GLU A 347 -12.39 18.21 -16.69
C GLU A 347 -11.93 18.10 -15.23
N LEU A 348 -12.82 17.84 -14.27
CA LEU A 348 -12.44 17.56 -12.89
C LEU A 348 -11.80 16.18 -12.76
N ILE A 349 -12.38 15.16 -13.42
CA ILE A 349 -11.86 13.79 -13.38
C ILE A 349 -10.45 13.73 -13.93
N VAL A 350 -10.15 14.41 -15.04
CA VAL A 350 -8.84 14.28 -15.71
C VAL A 350 -7.75 15.17 -15.11
N ASN A 351 -8.12 16.32 -14.52
CA ASN A 351 -7.15 17.31 -14.06
C ASN A 351 -6.94 17.34 -12.54
N THR A 352 -7.71 16.59 -11.76
CA THR A 352 -7.58 16.55 -10.30
C THR A 352 -7.42 15.12 -9.78
N GLN A 353 -6.99 14.98 -8.54
CA GLN A 353 -6.93 13.70 -7.84
C GLN A 353 -8.09 13.54 -6.84
N GLY A 354 -9.23 14.21 -7.15
CA GLY A 354 -10.44 14.12 -6.37
C GLY A 354 -10.49 15.06 -5.17
N ARG A 355 -11.51 14.91 -4.35
CA ARG A 355 -11.71 15.64 -3.08
C ARG A 355 -11.88 14.66 -1.94
N PRO A 356 -11.68 15.08 -0.67
CA PRO A 356 -11.83 14.22 0.50
C PRO A 356 -13.12 13.40 0.46
N MET A 357 -13.01 12.12 0.81
CA MET A 357 -14.18 11.23 0.79
C MET A 357 -15.13 11.50 1.95
N SER A 358 -14.62 11.87 3.10
CA SER A 358 -15.38 12.13 4.31
C SER A 358 -15.67 13.63 4.48
N PRO A 359 -16.91 14.01 4.87
CA PRO A 359 -17.21 15.39 5.24
C PRO A 359 -16.53 15.83 6.54
N PHE A 360 -15.94 14.89 7.27
CA PHE A 360 -15.20 15.15 8.52
C PHE A 360 -13.68 15.23 8.30
N ASP A 361 -13.21 15.09 7.07
CA ASP A 361 -11.81 15.32 6.74
C ASP A 361 -11.52 16.82 6.74
N GLU A 362 -10.52 17.20 7.51
CA GLU A 362 -9.99 18.54 7.57
C GLU A 362 -8.68 18.59 6.79
N VAL A 363 -8.60 19.48 5.81
CA VAL A 363 -7.43 19.66 4.94
C VAL A 363 -6.93 21.08 5.09
N ARG A 364 -5.61 21.24 5.24
CA ARG A 364 -4.91 22.54 5.19
C ARG A 364 -3.79 22.46 4.17
N VAL A 365 -3.55 23.56 3.50
CA VAL A 365 -2.41 23.73 2.60
C VAL A 365 -1.58 24.90 3.10
N LEU A 366 -0.34 24.63 3.52
CA LEU A 366 0.52 25.60 4.20
C LEU A 366 1.79 25.87 3.39
N ASP A 367 2.31 27.09 3.51
CA ASP A 367 3.64 27.44 3.00
C ASP A 367 4.77 26.89 3.90
N ASP A 368 6.02 27.23 3.57
CA ASP A 368 7.20 26.78 4.33
C ASP A 368 7.29 27.44 5.73
N ASP A 369 6.52 28.49 5.99
CA ASP A 369 6.42 29.19 7.28
C ASP A 369 5.20 28.72 8.12
N ASP A 370 4.54 27.63 7.70
CA ASP A 370 3.31 27.08 8.31
C ASP A 370 2.10 28.05 8.27
N ARG A 371 2.01 28.95 7.27
CA ARG A 371 0.86 29.82 7.03
C ARG A 371 -0.02 29.23 5.94
N GLU A 372 -1.33 29.40 6.05
CA GLU A 372 -2.25 28.98 5.01
C GLU A 372 -1.96 29.75 3.70
N VAL A 373 -1.84 29.02 2.60
CA VAL A 373 -1.66 29.61 1.27
C VAL A 373 -2.99 30.12 0.72
N GLU A 374 -2.91 31.08 -0.21
CA GLU A 374 -4.11 31.51 -0.94
C GLU A 374 -4.64 30.34 -1.81
N GLN A 375 -5.94 30.36 -2.05
CA GLN A 375 -6.60 29.36 -2.85
C GLN A 375 -5.98 29.21 -4.24
N GLY A 376 -5.72 27.99 -4.66
CA GLY A 376 -5.04 27.67 -5.92
C GLY A 376 -3.51 27.74 -5.86
N GLN A 377 -2.93 28.26 -4.79
CA GLN A 377 -1.48 28.20 -4.60
C GLN A 377 -1.03 26.83 -4.07
N THR A 378 0.17 26.45 -4.48
CA THR A 378 0.80 25.20 -4.05
C THR A 378 1.40 25.34 -2.66
N GLY A 379 1.15 24.35 -1.79
CA GLY A 379 1.74 24.27 -0.46
C GLY A 379 1.75 22.86 0.08
N HIS A 380 2.21 22.72 1.32
CA HIS A 380 2.28 21.46 2.04
C HIS A 380 0.90 21.01 2.50
N LEU A 381 0.53 19.77 2.14
CA LEU A 381 -0.73 19.16 2.55
C LEU A 381 -0.65 18.68 4.00
N LEU A 382 -1.57 19.15 4.82
CA LEU A 382 -1.85 18.64 6.16
C LEU A 382 -3.28 18.11 6.22
N THR A 383 -3.49 17.03 6.97
CA THR A 383 -4.82 16.43 7.11
C THR A 383 -5.10 15.96 8.54
N ARG A 384 -6.38 16.00 8.90
CA ARG A 384 -6.92 15.45 10.14
C ARG A 384 -8.34 14.96 9.87
N GLY A 385 -8.71 13.79 10.37
CA GLY A 385 -10.05 13.25 10.13
C GLY A 385 -10.29 11.96 10.94
N PRO A 386 -11.49 11.38 10.85
CA PRO A 386 -11.88 10.23 11.67
C PRO A 386 -11.11 8.94 11.35
N TYR A 387 -10.29 8.94 10.31
CA TYR A 387 -9.43 7.80 9.92
C TYR A 387 -7.98 8.24 9.63
N THR A 388 -7.58 9.44 10.05
CA THR A 388 -6.16 9.87 10.04
C THR A 388 -5.49 9.42 11.32
N ILE A 389 -4.41 8.64 11.24
CA ILE A 389 -3.69 8.12 12.40
C ILE A 389 -3.22 9.22 13.36
N ARG A 390 -2.96 8.86 14.60
CA ARG A 390 -2.47 9.78 15.65
C ARG A 390 -0.98 9.65 15.91
N GLY A 391 -0.33 8.67 15.29
CA GLY A 391 1.10 8.43 15.37
C GLY A 391 1.48 7.08 14.77
N TYR A 392 2.73 6.95 14.39
CA TYR A 392 3.34 5.67 13.99
C TYR A 392 3.73 4.86 15.24
N TYR A 393 3.71 3.55 15.11
CA TYR A 393 4.08 2.62 16.17
C TYR A 393 5.54 2.78 16.58
N LYS A 394 5.82 2.95 17.89
CA LYS A 394 7.17 3.09 18.48
C LYS A 394 8.06 4.11 17.74
N ALA A 395 7.52 5.26 17.34
CA ALA A 395 8.24 6.25 16.54
C ALA A 395 8.09 7.68 17.06
N ASP A 396 8.25 7.89 18.37
CA ASP A 396 7.95 9.16 19.06
C ASP A 396 8.70 10.36 18.49
N GLU A 397 10.00 10.25 18.21
CA GLU A 397 10.78 11.34 17.60
C GLU A 397 10.28 11.72 16.20
N HIS A 398 9.83 10.72 15.44
CA HIS A 398 9.24 10.95 14.12
C HIS A 398 7.84 11.55 14.25
N ASN A 399 7.04 11.04 15.18
CA ASN A 399 5.68 11.52 15.45
C ASN A 399 5.69 13.00 15.84
N ALA A 400 6.64 13.43 16.67
CA ALA A 400 6.81 14.85 17.05
C ALA A 400 7.03 15.80 15.85
N LYS A 401 7.55 15.28 14.73
CA LYS A 401 7.78 16.06 13.50
C LYS A 401 6.66 15.92 12.49
N SER A 402 5.96 14.80 12.51
CA SER A 402 4.94 14.44 11.52
C SER A 402 3.53 14.91 11.90
N PHE A 403 3.31 15.26 13.16
CA PHE A 403 2.01 15.73 13.63
C PHE A 403 2.14 17.10 14.26
N THR A 404 1.16 17.97 13.99
CA THR A 404 1.05 19.28 14.65
C THR A 404 0.48 19.12 16.07
N PRO A 405 0.67 20.11 16.97
CA PRO A 405 0.10 20.07 18.32
C PRO A 405 -1.43 19.91 18.35
N ASP A 406 -2.15 20.46 17.36
CA ASP A 406 -3.59 20.33 17.18
C ASP A 406 -3.99 19.06 16.40
N GLY A 407 -3.03 18.20 16.08
CA GLY A 407 -3.22 16.84 15.60
C GLY A 407 -3.41 16.67 14.09
N PHE A 408 -2.99 17.62 13.29
CA PHE A 408 -2.88 17.40 11.84
C PHE A 408 -1.63 16.58 11.50
N TYR A 409 -1.79 15.67 10.57
CA TYR A 409 -0.71 14.91 9.97
C TYR A 409 -0.11 15.67 8.79
N ARG A 410 1.22 15.84 8.79
CA ARG A 410 2.01 16.42 7.69
C ARG A 410 2.31 15.33 6.67
N THR A 411 1.63 15.35 5.54
CA THR A 411 1.70 14.26 4.56
C THR A 411 3.04 14.20 3.81
N GLY A 412 3.70 15.34 3.69
CA GLY A 412 4.89 15.54 2.87
C GLY A 412 4.59 15.66 1.38
N ASP A 413 3.32 15.73 0.99
CA ASP A 413 2.89 16.03 -0.38
C ASP A 413 2.70 17.54 -0.57
N LEU A 414 3.01 18.02 -1.77
CA LEU A 414 2.72 19.37 -2.22
C LEU A 414 1.46 19.33 -3.09
N VAL A 415 0.48 20.14 -2.76
CA VAL A 415 -0.81 20.20 -3.46
C VAL A 415 -1.29 21.62 -3.64
N SER A 416 -2.20 21.82 -4.58
CA SER A 416 -3.07 22.98 -4.63
C SER A 416 -4.53 22.53 -4.54
N LEU A 417 -5.42 23.41 -4.06
CA LEU A 417 -6.86 23.16 -3.98
C LEU A 417 -7.59 24.03 -4.99
N THR A 418 -8.50 23.40 -5.76
CA THR A 418 -9.43 24.15 -6.61
C THR A 418 -10.48 24.89 -5.77
N GLU A 419 -11.23 25.81 -6.37
CA GLU A 419 -12.34 26.51 -5.69
C GLU A 419 -13.40 25.57 -5.14
N SER A 420 -13.59 24.41 -5.79
CA SER A 420 -14.54 23.37 -5.36
C SER A 420 -13.92 22.34 -4.40
N GLY A 421 -12.71 22.57 -3.88
CA GLY A 421 -12.04 21.72 -2.89
C GLY A 421 -11.42 20.43 -3.44
N TYR A 422 -11.22 20.34 -4.78
CA TYR A 422 -10.50 19.24 -5.36
C TYR A 422 -9.00 19.42 -5.22
N VAL A 423 -8.31 18.31 -4.94
CA VAL A 423 -6.86 18.29 -4.74
C VAL A 423 -6.17 18.10 -6.09
N VAL A 424 -5.21 18.95 -6.37
CA VAL A 424 -4.24 18.78 -7.47
C VAL A 424 -2.89 18.46 -6.85
N VAL A 425 -2.38 17.26 -7.06
CA VAL A 425 -1.07 16.85 -6.53
C VAL A 425 0.03 17.43 -7.40
N GLU A 426 0.94 18.20 -6.79
CA GLU A 426 2.07 18.84 -7.50
C GLU A 426 3.38 18.10 -7.31
N GLY A 427 3.51 17.28 -6.26
CA GLY A 427 4.69 16.45 -6.02
C GLY A 427 4.90 16.11 -4.56
N ARG A 428 6.15 15.77 -4.20
CA ARG A 428 6.55 15.50 -2.82
C ARG A 428 7.61 16.47 -2.34
N ALA A 429 7.44 16.91 -1.10
CA ALA A 429 8.39 17.80 -0.45
C ALA A 429 9.74 17.11 -0.15
N LYS A 430 9.77 15.78 -0.10
CA LYS A 430 10.97 14.98 0.17
C LYS A 430 11.35 14.12 -1.03
N ASP A 431 12.64 13.79 -1.10
CA ASP A 431 13.26 13.04 -2.19
C ASP A 431 12.91 11.54 -2.20
N GLN A 432 11.67 11.21 -1.96
CA GLN A 432 11.19 9.85 -2.15
C GLN A 432 10.94 9.60 -3.64
N ILE A 433 11.53 8.53 -4.15
CA ILE A 433 11.35 8.16 -5.56
C ILE A 433 10.09 7.32 -5.67
N ASN A 434 9.13 7.79 -6.47
CA ASN A 434 7.88 7.07 -6.73
C ASN A 434 7.99 6.31 -8.05
N ARG A 435 8.57 5.12 -7.98
CA ARG A 435 8.83 4.27 -9.15
C ARG A 435 7.59 3.45 -9.51
N GLY A 436 6.70 4.02 -10.30
CA GLY A 436 5.51 3.29 -10.79
C GLY A 436 4.55 2.85 -9.67
N GLY A 437 4.48 3.59 -8.56
CA GLY A 437 3.71 3.24 -7.38
C GLY A 437 4.54 2.60 -6.26
N ASP A 438 5.67 1.98 -6.57
CA ASP A 438 6.64 1.53 -5.58
C ASP A 438 7.44 2.71 -5.04
N LYS A 439 7.41 2.88 -3.73
CA LYS A 439 8.14 3.97 -3.06
C LYS A 439 9.53 3.49 -2.66
N VAL A 440 10.55 4.11 -3.25
CA VAL A 440 11.95 3.80 -2.96
C VAL A 440 12.53 4.86 -2.05
N ALA A 441 12.96 4.45 -0.87
CA ALA A 441 13.69 5.30 0.04
C ALA A 441 15.16 5.40 -0.42
N ALA A 442 15.56 6.59 -0.87
CA ALA A 442 16.89 6.81 -1.39
C ALA A 442 17.98 6.45 -0.35
N GLU A 443 17.81 6.90 0.89
CA GLU A 443 18.78 6.66 1.99
C GLU A 443 19.00 5.18 2.31
N GLU A 444 17.97 4.34 2.19
CA GLU A 444 18.13 2.90 2.42
C GLU A 444 19.10 2.29 1.42
N VAL A 445 18.91 2.61 0.13
CA VAL A 445 19.78 2.11 -0.94
C VAL A 445 21.20 2.68 -0.82
N GLU A 446 21.31 3.98 -0.51
CA GLU A 446 22.58 4.65 -0.25
C GLU A 446 23.36 3.96 0.88
N ASN A 447 22.72 3.71 2.02
CA ASN A 447 23.33 3.02 3.16
C ASN A 447 23.82 1.61 2.83
N HIS A 448 23.06 0.86 2.04
CA HIS A 448 23.50 -0.44 1.57
C HIS A 448 24.72 -0.34 0.65
N LEU A 449 24.76 0.65 -0.24
CA LEU A 449 25.89 0.87 -1.16
C LEU A 449 27.16 1.29 -0.42
N LEU A 450 27.06 2.08 0.65
CA LEU A 450 28.20 2.49 1.48
C LEU A 450 28.93 1.30 2.15
N ALA A 451 28.26 0.17 2.29
CA ALA A 451 28.88 -1.07 2.77
C ALA A 451 29.73 -1.79 1.70
N HIS A 452 29.67 -1.36 0.45
CA HIS A 452 30.46 -1.95 -0.62
C HIS A 452 31.92 -1.44 -0.57
N PRO A 453 32.96 -2.32 -0.66
CA PRO A 453 34.37 -1.93 -0.45
C PRO A 453 34.87 -0.86 -1.44
N HIS A 454 34.30 -0.82 -2.65
CA HIS A 454 34.68 0.13 -3.70
C HIS A 454 33.73 1.35 -3.82
N VAL A 455 32.85 1.58 -2.85
CA VAL A 455 32.00 2.77 -2.77
C VAL A 455 32.51 3.68 -1.66
N HIS A 456 32.82 4.92 -2.02
CA HIS A 456 33.18 5.96 -1.05
C HIS A 456 31.95 6.68 -0.55
N ASP A 457 31.05 7.07 -1.48
CA ASP A 457 29.79 7.73 -1.15
C ASP A 457 28.75 7.44 -2.24
N ALA A 458 27.46 7.57 -1.90
CA ALA A 458 26.36 7.30 -2.79
C ALA A 458 25.19 8.27 -2.54
N ALA A 459 24.60 8.79 -3.62
CA ALA A 459 23.41 9.63 -3.56
C ALA A 459 22.40 9.19 -4.62
N MET A 460 21.19 8.83 -4.19
CA MET A 460 20.14 8.35 -5.06
C MET A 460 19.06 9.41 -5.24
N VAL A 461 18.67 9.61 -6.50
CA VAL A 461 17.67 10.60 -6.89
C VAL A 461 16.67 10.01 -7.88
N SER A 462 15.50 10.65 -7.99
CA SER A 462 14.58 10.36 -9.08
C SER A 462 15.11 10.91 -10.40
N MET A 463 14.78 10.24 -11.48
CA MET A 463 14.91 10.72 -12.86
C MET A 463 13.57 10.54 -13.58
N PRO A 464 13.19 11.48 -14.48
CA PRO A 464 11.93 11.37 -15.22
C PRO A 464 11.87 10.11 -16.08
N ASP A 465 10.70 9.46 -16.10
CA ASP A 465 10.40 8.32 -16.98
C ASP A 465 8.97 8.41 -17.52
N GLU A 466 8.80 8.14 -18.81
CA GLU A 466 7.49 8.28 -19.47
C GLU A 466 6.46 7.25 -19.02
N PHE A 467 6.91 6.06 -18.56
CA PHE A 467 6.04 4.96 -18.19
C PHE A 467 5.82 4.85 -16.68
N LEU A 468 6.88 5.04 -15.90
CA LEU A 468 6.83 4.87 -14.44
C LEU A 468 6.61 6.21 -13.69
N GLY A 469 6.57 7.33 -14.42
CA GLY A 469 6.60 8.66 -13.84
C GLY A 469 8.01 9.01 -13.35
N GLU A 470 8.56 8.20 -12.46
CA GLU A 470 9.94 8.31 -11.99
C GLU A 470 10.66 6.96 -12.04
N ARG A 471 11.97 7.03 -12.31
CA ARG A 471 12.94 5.96 -12.09
C ARG A 471 14.03 6.41 -11.14
N SER A 472 14.78 5.45 -10.65
CA SER A 472 15.86 5.70 -9.73
C SER A 472 17.22 5.76 -10.43
N CYS A 473 17.99 6.81 -10.10
CA CYS A 473 19.38 6.95 -10.50
C CYS A 473 20.24 7.13 -9.25
N VAL A 474 21.24 6.26 -9.05
CA VAL A 474 22.23 6.46 -8.01
C VAL A 474 23.53 7.02 -8.60
N PHE A 475 24.00 8.11 -8.02
CA PHE A 475 25.33 8.64 -8.24
C PHE A 475 26.28 8.06 -7.20
N VAL A 476 27.41 7.54 -7.64
CA VAL A 476 28.39 6.86 -6.79
C VAL A 476 29.73 7.52 -6.93
N ILE A 477 30.34 7.87 -5.80
CA ILE A 477 31.76 8.23 -5.72
C ILE A 477 32.52 6.94 -5.43
N PRO A 478 33.38 6.45 -6.34
CA PRO A 478 34.10 5.21 -6.13
C PRO A 478 35.27 5.39 -5.17
N ARG A 479 35.60 4.31 -4.48
CA ARG A 479 36.84 4.19 -3.70
C ARG A 479 37.84 3.33 -4.49
N GLY A 480 38.84 3.95 -5.03
CA GLY A 480 39.80 3.27 -5.92
C GLY A 480 39.21 3.00 -7.31
N ASN A 481 39.38 1.81 -7.84
CA ASN A 481 38.83 1.46 -9.13
C ASN A 481 37.29 1.38 -9.07
N PRO A 482 36.59 2.08 -9.96
CA PRO A 482 35.12 2.07 -9.96
C PRO A 482 34.59 0.65 -10.26
N PRO A 483 33.66 0.14 -9.45
CA PRO A 483 32.99 -1.12 -9.74
C PRO A 483 32.07 -0.98 -10.95
N LYS A 484 31.71 -2.09 -11.60
CA LYS A 484 30.71 -2.04 -12.67
C LYS A 484 29.30 -1.80 -12.09
N ALA A 485 28.46 -1.09 -12.82
CA ALA A 485 27.06 -0.87 -12.42
C ALA A 485 26.31 -2.18 -12.10
N GLY A 486 26.57 -3.24 -12.86
CA GLY A 486 26.00 -4.58 -12.63
C GLY A 486 26.44 -5.20 -11.30
N GLU A 487 27.67 -4.98 -10.88
CA GLU A 487 28.23 -5.48 -9.61
C GLU A 487 27.53 -4.82 -8.41
N LEU A 488 27.33 -3.51 -8.46
CA LEU A 488 26.58 -2.78 -7.42
C LEU A 488 25.12 -3.25 -7.32
N LYS A 489 24.48 -3.47 -8.47
CA LYS A 489 23.11 -4.00 -8.49
C LYS A 489 23.02 -5.44 -7.95
N ALA A 490 24.02 -6.30 -8.27
CA ALA A 490 24.10 -7.64 -7.72
C ALA A 490 24.32 -7.61 -6.21
N PHE A 491 25.27 -6.79 -5.75
CA PHE A 491 25.55 -6.57 -4.33
C PHE A 491 24.30 -6.16 -3.54
N LEU A 492 23.48 -5.24 -4.05
CA LEU A 492 22.23 -4.84 -3.40
C LEU A 492 21.23 -6.01 -3.30
N ARG A 493 21.13 -6.86 -4.34
CA ARG A 493 20.29 -8.07 -4.29
C ARG A 493 20.79 -9.08 -3.26
N GLU A 494 22.10 -9.32 -3.20
CA GLU A 494 22.72 -10.21 -2.22
C GLU A 494 22.48 -9.72 -0.78
N ARG A 495 22.36 -8.41 -0.59
CA ARG A 495 21.99 -7.81 0.69
C ARG A 495 20.50 -7.90 1.01
N GLY A 496 19.71 -8.51 0.14
CA GLY A 496 18.30 -8.79 0.39
C GLY A 496 17.33 -7.66 0.06
N LEU A 497 17.75 -6.64 -0.72
CA LEU A 497 16.83 -5.57 -1.13
C LEU A 497 15.82 -6.09 -2.16
N ALA A 498 14.60 -5.60 -2.05
CA ALA A 498 13.54 -5.88 -3.00
C ALA A 498 13.90 -5.37 -4.41
N ALA A 499 13.41 -6.06 -5.43
CA ALA A 499 13.79 -5.79 -6.83
C ALA A 499 13.49 -4.34 -7.28
N TYR A 500 12.38 -3.75 -6.80
CA TYR A 500 11.99 -2.39 -7.13
C TYR A 500 12.89 -1.31 -6.51
N LYS A 501 13.65 -1.65 -5.48
CA LYS A 501 14.63 -0.76 -4.81
C LYS A 501 16.00 -0.76 -5.50
N ILE A 502 16.26 -1.72 -6.39
CA ILE A 502 17.53 -1.77 -7.14
C ILE A 502 17.56 -0.61 -8.13
N PRO A 503 18.61 0.25 -8.10
CA PRO A 503 18.67 1.42 -8.97
C PRO A 503 18.52 1.07 -10.46
N ASP A 504 17.66 1.80 -11.18
CA ASP A 504 17.51 1.62 -12.62
C ASP A 504 18.79 2.04 -13.34
N ARG A 505 19.43 3.12 -12.86
CA ARG A 505 20.66 3.68 -13.42
C ARG A 505 21.72 3.91 -12.35
N VAL A 506 22.99 3.70 -12.71
CA VAL A 506 24.17 4.00 -11.89
C VAL A 506 25.06 4.96 -12.68
N GLU A 507 25.38 6.10 -12.08
CA GLU A 507 26.30 7.10 -12.61
C GLU A 507 27.49 7.21 -11.66
N PHE A 508 28.71 7.32 -12.22
CA PHE A 508 29.91 7.58 -11.41
C PHE A 508 30.27 9.06 -11.49
N ILE A 509 30.69 9.62 -10.38
CA ILE A 509 31.02 11.04 -10.23
C ILE A 509 32.20 11.19 -9.26
N ASP A 510 33.04 12.19 -9.48
CA ASP A 510 34.21 12.42 -8.63
C ASP A 510 33.86 13.14 -7.32
N SER A 511 32.83 13.99 -7.33
CA SER A 511 32.35 14.70 -6.16
C SER A 511 30.87 15.08 -6.32
N PHE A 512 30.14 15.14 -5.19
CA PHE A 512 28.76 15.61 -5.21
C PHE A 512 28.68 17.14 -5.24
N PRO A 513 27.68 17.69 -5.98
CA PRO A 513 27.30 19.09 -5.82
C PRO A 513 26.79 19.30 -4.38
N GLN A 514 27.23 20.39 -3.77
CA GLN A 514 26.89 20.70 -2.39
C GLN A 514 25.99 21.94 -2.30
N THR A 515 25.16 21.97 -1.26
CA THR A 515 24.40 23.19 -0.85
C THR A 515 25.36 24.17 -0.15
N GLY A 516 24.92 25.42 0.05
CA GLY A 516 25.72 26.44 0.75
C GLY A 516 26.12 26.09 2.19
N VAL A 517 25.52 25.03 2.76
CA VAL A 517 25.88 24.47 4.09
C VAL A 517 26.64 23.15 4.00
N GLY A 518 27.18 22.80 2.83
CA GLY A 518 28.03 21.61 2.63
C GLY A 518 27.29 20.28 2.55
N LYS A 519 25.96 20.26 2.43
CA LYS A 519 25.18 19.04 2.22
C LYS A 519 25.09 18.70 0.74
N VAL A 520 25.00 17.40 0.41
CA VAL A 520 24.76 16.93 -0.96
C VAL A 520 23.48 17.54 -1.52
N SER A 521 23.59 18.18 -2.68
CA SER A 521 22.46 18.77 -3.39
C SER A 521 21.77 17.74 -4.29
N LYS A 522 20.79 17.02 -3.76
CA LYS A 522 19.99 16.09 -4.57
C LYS A 522 19.22 16.80 -5.69
N LYS A 523 18.88 18.07 -5.52
CA LYS A 523 18.29 18.90 -6.57
C LYS A 523 19.23 19.01 -7.78
N ALA A 524 20.48 19.40 -7.56
CA ALA A 524 21.47 19.52 -8.63
C ALA A 524 21.77 18.16 -9.31
N LEU A 525 21.77 17.06 -8.57
CA LEU A 525 21.91 15.72 -9.14
C LEU A 525 20.70 15.37 -10.04
N ARG A 526 19.47 15.71 -9.65
CA ARG A 526 18.28 15.53 -10.50
C ARG A 526 18.36 16.34 -11.79
N GLU A 527 18.79 17.59 -11.69
CA GLU A 527 19.00 18.46 -12.87
C GLU A 527 20.07 17.85 -13.81
N THR A 528 21.16 17.34 -13.24
CA THR A 528 22.24 16.69 -14.01
C THR A 528 21.74 15.46 -14.76
N ILE A 529 20.98 14.57 -14.11
CA ILE A 529 20.49 13.36 -14.79
C ILE A 529 19.42 13.70 -15.83
N ALA A 530 18.55 14.66 -15.57
CA ALA A 530 17.54 15.12 -16.53
C ALA A 530 18.21 15.68 -17.80
N GLN A 531 19.27 16.48 -17.68
CA GLN A 531 20.06 16.97 -18.81
C GLN A 531 20.71 15.83 -19.61
N LYS A 532 21.34 14.86 -18.93
CA LYS A 532 21.93 13.68 -19.61
C LYS A 532 20.89 12.88 -20.39
N LEU A 533 19.68 12.73 -19.87
CA LEU A 533 18.59 12.03 -20.56
C LEU A 533 18.07 12.81 -21.76
N SER A 534 17.97 14.14 -21.68
CA SER A 534 17.53 14.98 -22.82
C SER A 534 18.54 14.96 -23.97
N VAL A 535 19.83 15.00 -23.66
CA VAL A 535 20.89 14.89 -24.68
C VAL A 535 20.90 13.53 -25.36
N SER A 536 20.63 12.45 -24.62
CA SER A 536 20.57 11.10 -25.20
C SER A 536 19.34 10.85 -26.08
N LYS A 537 18.28 11.65 -25.96
CA LYS A 537 17.06 11.61 -26.79
C LYS A 537 17.14 12.52 -28.04
N ALA A 538 18.12 13.44 -28.14
CA ALA A 538 18.31 14.25 -29.33
C ALA A 538 18.76 13.34 -30.47
N PRO A 539 18.07 13.33 -31.63
CA PRO A 539 18.51 12.55 -32.80
C PRO A 539 19.91 13.02 -33.19
N ALA A 540 20.82 12.05 -33.35
CA ALA A 540 22.14 12.34 -33.89
C ALA A 540 21.94 13.16 -35.19
N GLY A 541 22.33 14.42 -35.15
CA GLY A 541 22.15 15.34 -36.28
C GLY A 541 22.71 14.72 -37.55
N LYS A 542 21.94 14.87 -38.64
CA LYS A 542 22.30 14.51 -40.00
C LYS A 542 23.56 15.23 -40.42
#